data_4832a4bf91baebcf579fc5600013233a
#
_entry.id   4832a4bf91baebcf579fc5600013233a
#
_cell.length_a   1.000
_cell.length_b   1.000
_cell.length_c   1.000
_cell.angle_alpha   90.00
_cell.angle_beta   90.00
_cell.angle_gamma   90.00
#
_symmetry.space_group_name_H-M   'P 1'
#
loop_
_entity.id
_entity.type
_entity.pdbx_description
1 polymer ?
#
loop_
_entity_poly.entity_id
_entity_poly.type
_entity_poly.pdbx_seq_one_letter_code
_entity_poly.pdbx_strand_id
1 'polypeptide(L)'
;MTEPIEVLYFYRTKWGAHDEFMRLFRKNHWPILREQVGEGRFTDVHLATPRFHGDGRADWDIVVSITYRDWASIEEHSEAEIARRLFPDQDAYKAEEQRRFELLDAHWDVPVERRPLE
;
A
#
# COMPACT_ATOMS: atom_id res chain seq x y z
N MET A 1 -11.30 -23.38 4.98
CA MET A 1 -11.26 -22.95 3.60
C MET A 1 -10.57 -21.61 3.49
N THR A 2 -9.67 -21.48 2.56
CA THR A 2 -8.88 -20.26 2.42
C THR A 2 -9.41 -19.43 1.25
N GLU A 3 -9.87 -18.22 1.56
CA GLU A 3 -10.38 -17.31 0.54
C GLU A 3 -9.53 -16.04 0.52
N PRO A 4 -9.35 -15.43 -0.65
CA PRO A 4 -8.64 -14.16 -0.73
C PRO A 4 -9.35 -13.07 0.07
N ILE A 5 -8.54 -12.19 0.64
CA ILE A 5 -9.00 -11.02 1.39
C ILE A 5 -8.43 -9.77 0.75
N GLU A 6 -9.30 -8.83 0.43
CA GLU A 6 -8.88 -7.53 -0.10
C GLU A 6 -8.77 -6.53 1.04
N VAL A 7 -7.65 -5.82 1.12
CA VAL A 7 -7.45 -4.72 2.07
C VAL A 7 -7.24 -3.44 1.28
N LEU A 8 -7.99 -2.41 1.61
CA LEU A 8 -7.88 -1.10 0.98
C LEU A 8 -7.04 -0.21 1.89
N TYR A 9 -5.92 0.26 1.37
CA TYR A 9 -4.99 1.14 2.07
C TYR A 9 -5.18 2.55 1.55
N PHE A 10 -5.80 3.41 2.36
CA PHE A 10 -6.09 4.79 1.98
C PHE A 10 -4.99 5.72 2.47
N TYR A 11 -4.64 6.69 1.63
CA TYR A 11 -3.63 7.71 1.95
C TYR A 11 -4.20 9.08 1.65
N ARG A 12 -4.06 9.99 2.60
CA ARG A 12 -4.31 11.41 2.38
C ARG A 12 -2.97 12.13 2.48
N THR A 13 -2.52 12.72 1.38
CA THR A 13 -1.27 13.47 1.36
C THR A 13 -1.50 14.90 1.80
N LYS A 14 -0.45 15.52 2.32
CA LYS A 14 -0.45 16.96 2.56
C LYS A 14 -0.59 17.70 1.25
N TRP A 15 -1.13 18.91 1.31
CA TRP A 15 -1.32 19.74 0.12
C TRP A 15 0.00 19.90 -0.64
N GLY A 16 -0.01 19.58 -1.92
CA GLY A 16 1.17 19.68 -2.78
C GLY A 16 2.16 18.52 -2.68
N ALA A 17 1.91 17.51 -1.83
CA ALA A 17 2.85 16.43 -1.58
C ALA A 17 2.57 15.15 -2.39
N HIS A 18 1.50 15.15 -3.21
CA HIS A 18 1.06 13.94 -3.92
C HIS A 18 2.18 13.37 -4.82
N ASP A 19 2.80 14.19 -5.64
CA ASP A 19 3.77 13.71 -6.61
C ASP A 19 5.03 13.15 -5.93
N GLU A 20 5.50 13.81 -4.89
CA GLU A 20 6.64 13.31 -4.13
C GLU A 20 6.30 11.98 -3.44
N PHE A 21 5.12 11.89 -2.85
CA PHE A 21 4.64 10.65 -2.24
C PHE A 21 4.64 9.50 -3.26
N MET A 22 4.05 9.74 -4.43
CA MET A 22 3.97 8.71 -5.47
C MET A 22 5.34 8.30 -5.98
N ARG A 23 6.25 9.25 -6.12
CA ARG A 23 7.62 8.94 -6.54
C ARG A 23 8.30 8.01 -5.54
N LEU A 24 8.20 8.32 -4.25
CA LEU A 24 8.80 7.50 -3.19
C LEU A 24 8.11 6.15 -3.05
N PHE A 25 6.78 6.11 -3.20
CA PHE A 25 6.01 4.88 -3.19
C PHE A 25 6.48 3.93 -4.30
N ARG A 26 6.59 4.44 -5.54
CA ARG A 26 7.02 3.63 -6.67
C ARG A 26 8.46 3.18 -6.57
N LYS A 27 9.31 4.02 -5.98
CA LYS A 27 10.73 3.70 -5.83
C LYS A 27 10.99 2.66 -4.75
N ASN A 28 10.37 2.81 -3.59
CA ASN A 28 10.76 2.06 -2.39
C ASN A 28 9.71 1.04 -1.92
N HIS A 29 8.43 1.30 -2.15
CA HIS A 29 7.37 0.44 -1.64
C HIS A 29 6.83 -0.53 -2.67
N TRP A 30 6.58 -0.05 -3.89
CA TRP A 30 6.08 -0.91 -4.95
C TRP A 30 6.97 -2.11 -5.23
N PRO A 31 8.32 -1.99 -5.29
CA PRO A 31 9.16 -3.18 -5.51
C PRO A 31 8.98 -4.26 -4.44
N ILE A 32 8.75 -3.87 -3.18
CA ILE A 32 8.51 -4.81 -2.09
C ILE A 32 7.15 -5.51 -2.27
N LEU A 33 6.12 -4.75 -2.65
CA LEU A 33 4.80 -5.33 -2.93
C LEU A 33 4.87 -6.31 -4.10
N ARG A 34 5.58 -5.92 -5.16
CA ARG A 34 5.72 -6.76 -6.36
C ARG A 34 6.40 -8.10 -6.05
N GLU A 35 7.43 -8.09 -5.19
CA GLU A 35 8.06 -9.33 -4.77
C GLU A 35 7.09 -10.25 -4.05
N GLN A 36 6.19 -9.69 -3.25
CA GLN A 36 5.21 -10.47 -2.51
C GLN A 36 4.10 -11.03 -3.41
N VAL A 37 3.81 -10.38 -4.53
CA VAL A 37 2.98 -10.98 -5.57
C VAL A 37 3.70 -12.20 -6.15
N GLY A 38 4.98 -12.07 -6.44
CA GLY A 38 5.79 -13.18 -6.95
C GLY A 38 5.90 -14.35 -5.97
N GLU A 39 5.90 -14.08 -4.67
CA GLU A 39 5.94 -15.11 -3.63
C GLU A 39 4.57 -15.76 -3.37
N GLY A 40 3.51 -15.23 -3.95
CA GLY A 40 2.16 -15.75 -3.76
C GLY A 40 1.46 -15.31 -2.48
N ARG A 41 2.06 -14.41 -1.70
CA ARG A 41 1.41 -13.83 -0.52
C ARG A 41 0.23 -12.96 -0.95
N PHE A 42 0.43 -12.16 -2.00
CA PHE A 42 -0.62 -11.33 -2.61
C PHE A 42 -1.02 -11.95 -3.93
N THR A 43 -2.32 -11.96 -4.23
CA THR A 43 -2.80 -12.39 -5.54
C THR A 43 -2.96 -11.20 -6.48
N ASP A 44 -3.04 -9.99 -5.94
CA ASP A 44 -3.26 -8.79 -6.74
C ASP A 44 -2.92 -7.53 -5.97
N VAL A 45 -2.45 -6.51 -6.67
CA VAL A 45 -2.18 -5.17 -6.13
C VAL A 45 -2.62 -4.14 -7.16
N HIS A 46 -3.49 -3.23 -6.75
CA HIS A 46 -3.95 -2.13 -7.59
C HIS A 46 -3.75 -0.80 -6.87
N LEU A 47 -3.60 0.25 -7.65
CA LEU A 47 -3.54 1.61 -7.15
C LEU A 47 -4.57 2.45 -7.91
N ALA A 48 -5.32 3.25 -7.20
CA ALA A 48 -6.29 4.17 -7.80
C ALA A 48 -6.19 5.54 -7.14
N THR A 49 -6.53 6.56 -7.91
CA THR A 49 -6.65 7.93 -7.40
C THR A 49 -8.05 8.44 -7.73
N PRO A 50 -8.61 9.31 -6.88
CA PRO A 50 -9.94 9.85 -7.18
C PRO A 50 -9.87 10.79 -8.37
N ARG A 51 -10.92 10.79 -9.16
CA ARG A 51 -11.05 11.70 -10.28
C ARG A 51 -11.46 13.11 -9.82
N PHE A 52 -12.27 13.15 -8.76
CA PHE A 52 -12.74 14.37 -8.14
C PHE A 52 -12.58 14.24 -6.63
N HIS A 53 -12.38 15.36 -5.94
CA HIS A 53 -12.36 15.36 -4.49
C HIS A 53 -13.78 15.46 -3.94
N GLY A 54 -14.00 14.97 -2.73
CA GLY A 54 -15.28 15.06 -2.03
C GLY A 54 -15.40 16.36 -1.24
N ASP A 55 -16.05 16.26 -0.08
CA ASP A 55 -16.34 17.43 0.77
C ASP A 55 -15.33 17.64 1.89
N GLY A 56 -14.22 16.93 1.88
CA GLY A 56 -13.15 17.04 2.87
C GLY A 56 -13.29 16.15 4.09
N ARG A 57 -14.45 15.50 4.31
CA ARG A 57 -14.66 14.70 5.52
C ARG A 57 -14.00 13.33 5.44
N ALA A 58 -14.02 12.72 4.27
CA ALA A 58 -13.46 11.38 4.06
C ALA A 58 -12.65 11.34 2.76
N ASP A 59 -12.06 12.45 2.38
CA ASP A 59 -11.25 12.54 1.17
C ASP A 59 -9.96 11.76 1.34
N TRP A 60 -9.56 11.13 0.25
CA TRP A 60 -8.27 10.45 0.13
C TRP A 60 -7.68 10.75 -1.24
N ASP A 61 -6.37 10.65 -1.35
CA ASP A 61 -5.66 10.98 -2.59
C ASP A 61 -5.22 9.73 -3.34
N ILE A 62 -4.99 8.65 -2.61
CA ILE A 62 -4.51 7.40 -3.18
C ILE A 62 -5.16 6.26 -2.40
N VAL A 63 -5.63 5.25 -3.11
CA VAL A 63 -5.99 3.96 -2.50
C VAL A 63 -5.17 2.86 -3.17
N VAL A 64 -4.55 2.02 -2.34
CA VAL A 64 -3.88 0.82 -2.79
C VAL A 64 -4.71 -0.36 -2.34
N SER A 65 -5.14 -1.19 -3.27
CA SER A 65 -5.87 -2.41 -2.98
C SER A 65 -4.89 -3.58 -3.05
N ILE A 66 -4.74 -4.29 -1.94
CA ILE A 66 -3.93 -5.51 -1.89
C ILE A 66 -4.86 -6.68 -1.61
N THR A 67 -4.87 -7.66 -2.49
CA THR A 67 -5.60 -8.89 -2.26
C THR A 67 -4.62 -9.93 -1.75
N TYR A 68 -4.77 -10.29 -0.48
CA TYR A 68 -3.98 -11.33 0.15
C TYR A 68 -4.53 -12.69 -0.24
N ARG A 69 -3.65 -13.70 -0.35
CA ARG A 69 -4.02 -15.07 -0.68
C ARG A 69 -5.10 -15.61 0.27
N ASP A 70 -4.98 -15.30 1.56
CA ASP A 70 -5.93 -15.72 2.61
C ASP A 70 -5.65 -14.90 3.88
N TRP A 71 -6.47 -15.10 4.90
CA TRP A 71 -6.28 -14.44 6.19
C TRP A 71 -4.93 -14.73 6.83
N ALA A 72 -4.45 -15.97 6.71
CA ALA A 72 -3.17 -16.35 7.30
C ALA A 72 -2.01 -15.58 6.68
N SER A 73 -2.09 -15.26 5.38
CA SER A 73 -1.03 -14.54 4.69
C SER A 73 -0.86 -13.10 5.17
N ILE A 74 -1.88 -12.52 5.81
CA ILE A 74 -1.77 -11.18 6.39
C ILE A 74 -0.74 -11.16 7.52
N GLU A 75 -0.65 -12.27 8.26
CA GLU A 75 0.30 -12.41 9.37
C GLU A 75 1.73 -12.73 8.92
N GLU A 76 1.96 -13.01 7.65
CA GLU A 76 3.30 -13.23 7.13
C GLU A 76 4.05 -11.90 7.06
N HIS A 77 5.31 -11.88 7.47
CA HIS A 77 6.11 -10.67 7.54
C HIS A 77 7.45 -10.86 6.83
N SER A 78 7.46 -10.67 5.51
CA SER A 78 8.67 -10.78 4.69
C SER A 78 9.21 -9.43 4.22
N GLU A 79 8.52 -8.34 4.54
CA GLU A 79 8.85 -7.01 4.01
C GLU A 79 10.26 -6.56 4.37
N ALA A 80 10.67 -6.76 5.62
CA ALA A 80 11.98 -6.32 6.07
C ALA A 80 13.12 -7.06 5.35
N GLU A 81 12.95 -8.36 5.13
CA GLU A 81 13.94 -9.17 4.41
C GLU A 81 14.02 -8.75 2.95
N ILE A 82 12.86 -8.56 2.31
CA ILE A 82 12.81 -8.11 0.92
C ILE A 82 13.46 -6.73 0.79
N ALA A 83 13.17 -5.81 1.72
CA ALA A 83 13.77 -4.49 1.71
C ALA A 83 15.30 -4.54 1.81
N ARG A 84 15.82 -5.39 2.69
CA ARG A 84 17.28 -5.55 2.81
C ARG A 84 17.91 -6.07 1.53
N ARG A 85 17.21 -6.96 0.84
CA ARG A 85 17.71 -7.56 -0.40
C ARG A 85 17.67 -6.57 -1.57
N LEU A 86 16.56 -5.82 -1.68
CA LEU A 86 16.35 -4.90 -2.80
C LEU A 86 17.06 -3.56 -2.62
N PHE A 87 17.29 -3.14 -1.38
CA PHE A 87 17.85 -1.82 -1.08
C PHE A 87 19.09 -1.98 -0.17
N PRO A 88 20.27 -2.24 -0.76
CA PRO A 88 21.50 -2.42 0.04
C PRO A 88 21.83 -1.21 0.90
N ASP A 89 21.56 0.01 0.42
CA ASP A 89 21.71 1.22 1.23
C ASP A 89 20.48 1.39 2.10
N GLN A 90 20.47 0.72 3.25
CA GLN A 90 19.35 0.73 4.17
C GLN A 90 19.12 2.10 4.81
N ASP A 91 20.16 2.89 5.00
CA ASP A 91 20.01 4.24 5.58
C ASP A 91 19.23 5.14 4.63
N ALA A 92 19.57 5.12 3.34
CA ALA A 92 18.83 5.87 2.33
C ALA A 92 17.40 5.38 2.21
N TYR A 93 17.19 4.06 2.18
CA TYR A 93 15.86 3.46 2.09
C TYR A 93 14.98 3.90 3.27
N LYS A 94 15.50 3.79 4.49
CA LYS A 94 14.73 4.15 5.70
C LYS A 94 14.43 5.63 5.76
N ALA A 95 15.37 6.49 5.34
CA ALA A 95 15.14 7.93 5.29
C ALA A 95 14.03 8.28 4.31
N GLU A 96 14.02 7.65 3.14
CA GLU A 96 12.99 7.90 2.13
C GLU A 96 11.63 7.32 2.55
N GLU A 97 11.59 6.18 3.23
CA GLU A 97 10.34 5.65 3.78
C GLU A 97 9.78 6.57 4.87
N GLN A 98 10.63 7.08 5.74
CA GLN A 98 10.21 8.06 6.74
C GLN A 98 9.66 9.32 6.06
N ARG A 99 10.37 9.83 5.06
CA ARG A 99 9.91 11.00 4.29
C ARG A 99 8.55 10.76 3.67
N ARG A 100 8.33 9.58 3.10
CA ARG A 100 7.05 9.22 2.49
C ARG A 100 5.89 9.32 3.49
N PHE A 101 6.10 8.84 4.73
CA PHE A 101 5.08 8.95 5.77
C PHE A 101 4.91 10.37 6.29
N GLU A 102 5.97 11.18 6.31
CA GLU A 102 5.87 12.60 6.69
C GLU A 102 5.01 13.42 5.71
N LEU A 103 4.84 12.93 4.49
CA LEU A 103 4.02 13.59 3.47
C LEU A 103 2.52 13.33 3.65
N LEU A 104 2.13 12.54 4.65
CA LEU A 104 0.74 12.16 4.87
C LEU A 104 0.08 12.97 5.97
N ASP A 105 -1.18 13.35 5.75
CA ASP A 105 -2.07 13.83 6.80
C ASP A 105 -2.81 12.67 7.47
N ALA A 106 -3.10 11.60 6.72
CA ALA A 106 -3.83 10.46 7.25
C ALA A 106 -3.53 9.21 6.40
N HIS A 107 -3.63 8.07 7.05
CA HIS A 107 -3.48 6.77 6.42
C HIS A 107 -4.30 5.76 7.23
N TRP A 108 -5.13 4.97 6.54
CA TRP A 108 -5.95 3.95 7.22
C TRP A 108 -6.17 2.76 6.30
N ASP A 109 -6.45 1.61 6.91
CA ASP A 109 -6.58 0.32 6.23
C ASP A 109 -7.97 -0.24 6.50
N VAL A 110 -8.64 -0.71 5.43
CA VAL A 110 -9.99 -1.26 5.53
C VAL A 110 -10.04 -2.61 4.84
N PRO A 111 -10.11 -3.73 5.59
CA PRO A 111 -10.38 -5.02 4.97
C PRO A 111 -11.83 -5.06 4.49
N VAL A 112 -12.04 -5.61 3.31
CA VAL A 112 -13.38 -5.71 2.72
C VAL A 112 -13.63 -7.12 2.22
N GLU A 113 -14.90 -7.52 2.21
CA GLU A 113 -15.35 -8.77 1.61
C GLU A 113 -16.36 -8.46 0.53
N ARG A 114 -16.18 -9.08 -0.62
CA ARG A 114 -17.19 -8.99 -1.67
C ARG A 114 -18.34 -9.91 -1.32
N ARG A 115 -19.56 -9.40 -1.47
CA ARG A 115 -20.79 -10.14 -1.18
C ARG A 115 -21.60 -10.29 -2.46
N PRO A 116 -22.24 -11.45 -2.70
CA PRO A 116 -23.15 -11.57 -3.83
C PRO A 116 -24.37 -10.67 -3.62
N LEU A 117 -24.90 -10.15 -4.72
CA LEU A 117 -26.13 -9.33 -4.68
C LEU A 117 -27.39 -10.19 -4.72
N GLU A 118 -27.25 -11.46 -5.14
CA GLU A 118 -28.36 -12.41 -5.23
C GLU A 118 -27.99 -13.75 -4.62
#